data_7de56a1c47a5e7974ff2f39f2a761d62
#
_entry.id   7de56a1c47a5e7974ff2f39f2a761d62
#
_cell.length_a   1.000
_cell.length_b   1.000
_cell.length_c   1.000
_cell.angle_alpha   90.00
_cell.angle_beta   90.00
_cell.angle_gamma   90.00
#
_symmetry.space_group_name_H-M   'P 1'
#
loop_
_entity.id
_entity.type
_entity.pdbx_description
1 polymer ?
#
loop_
_entity_poly.entity_id
_entity_poly.type
_entity_poly.pdbx_seq_one_letter_code
_entity_poly.pdbx_strand_id
1 'polypeptide(L)'
;SYFAKEAYTLTPMQTITLPAIHREETPAFRYRQTYSYNNDDPVYKLWFRLEEPKDMFIENMWVHTFNRILPSDRFGKEHPEYYSFINGEHRPGHNSQWCLTNPKVFDAAVRQLDSIFKAHPDMKMISVSQNDGNNTNCSCPACKEVDEYEGSPSGNLIRFLNKLAERFPDKEFSTLAYLYTMNPPKHVKPLPNVNIMLCDI
;
A
#
# COMPACT_ATOMS: atom_id res chain seq x y z
N SER A 1 -2.21 -32.81 -3.84
CA SER A 1 -1.71 -31.49 -4.29
C SER A 1 -2.82 -30.71 -4.96
N TYR A 2 -2.89 -29.42 -4.71
CA TYR A 2 -3.87 -28.52 -5.33
C TYR A 2 -3.11 -27.38 -6.02
N PHE A 3 -3.39 -27.14 -7.29
CA PHE A 3 -2.77 -26.07 -8.10
C PHE A 3 -3.80 -25.02 -8.53
N ALA A 4 -5.01 -25.48 -8.88
CA ALA A 4 -6.13 -24.65 -9.30
C ALA A 4 -7.41 -25.48 -9.20
N LYS A 5 -8.57 -24.86 -9.42
CA LYS A 5 -9.88 -25.51 -9.35
C LYS A 5 -9.97 -26.78 -10.21
N GLU A 6 -9.36 -26.76 -11.39
CA GLU A 6 -9.37 -27.89 -12.33
C GLU A 6 -8.06 -28.68 -12.34
N ALA A 7 -7.10 -28.35 -11.49
CA ALA A 7 -5.77 -28.94 -11.48
C ALA A 7 -5.34 -29.37 -10.08
N TYR A 8 -5.96 -30.42 -9.57
CA TYR A 8 -5.57 -31.04 -8.31
C TYR A 8 -5.41 -32.56 -8.46
N THR A 9 -4.58 -33.13 -7.62
CA THR A 9 -4.38 -34.59 -7.55
C THR A 9 -4.84 -35.10 -6.19
N LEU A 10 -5.79 -36.01 -6.20
CA LEU A 10 -6.17 -36.80 -5.04
C LEU A 10 -5.66 -38.23 -5.22
N THR A 11 -4.91 -38.73 -4.27
CA THR A 11 -4.53 -40.14 -4.23
C THR A 11 -5.69 -40.91 -3.61
N PRO A 12 -6.30 -41.88 -4.32
CA PRO A 12 -7.32 -42.69 -3.74
C PRO A 12 -6.76 -43.50 -2.56
N MET A 13 -7.36 -43.34 -1.40
CA MET A 13 -6.97 -44.06 -0.19
C MET A 13 -8.22 -44.63 0.48
N GLN A 14 -8.17 -45.92 0.84
CA GLN A 14 -9.26 -46.55 1.58
C GLN A 14 -9.24 -46.16 3.07
N THR A 15 -8.05 -45.88 3.59
CA THR A 15 -7.86 -45.53 4.99
C THR A 15 -6.79 -44.45 5.09
N ILE A 16 -7.06 -43.40 5.87
CA ILE A 16 -6.08 -42.37 6.22
C ILE A 16 -5.84 -42.51 7.71
N THR A 17 -4.60 -42.84 8.10
CA THR A 17 -4.16 -42.81 9.50
C THR A 17 -3.41 -41.53 9.75
N LEU A 18 -3.90 -40.68 10.64
CA LEU A 18 -3.21 -39.47 11.06
C LEU A 18 -2.53 -39.73 12.41
N PRO A 19 -1.25 -39.44 12.56
CA PRO A 19 -0.61 -39.40 13.87
C PRO A 19 -1.22 -38.29 14.73
N ALA A 20 -1.01 -38.35 16.04
CA ALA A 20 -1.32 -37.21 16.89
C ALA A 20 -0.48 -36.03 16.43
N ILE A 21 -1.15 -34.97 15.96
CA ILE A 21 -0.49 -33.76 15.47
C ILE A 21 -0.82 -32.62 16.45
N HIS A 22 0.23 -32.02 17.00
CA HIS A 22 0.13 -30.76 17.69
C HIS A 22 1.10 -29.79 17.01
N ARG A 23 0.55 -28.91 16.18
CA ARG A 23 1.35 -27.95 15.39
C ARG A 23 0.66 -26.61 15.37
N GLU A 24 1.44 -25.59 15.75
CA GLU A 24 1.03 -24.18 15.66
C GLU A 24 2.00 -23.47 14.73
N GLU A 25 1.47 -22.69 13.81
CA GLU A 25 2.27 -21.90 12.85
C GLU A 25 1.72 -20.48 12.76
N THR A 26 2.60 -19.52 12.91
CA THR A 26 2.30 -18.11 12.66
C THR A 26 3.00 -17.67 11.37
N PRO A 27 2.28 -17.21 10.34
CA PRO A 27 2.90 -16.72 9.12
C PRO A 27 3.80 -15.50 9.38
N ALA A 28 4.93 -15.42 8.66
CA ALA A 28 5.85 -14.28 8.75
C ALA A 28 5.22 -12.97 8.24
N PHE A 29 4.28 -13.06 7.29
CA PHE A 29 3.57 -11.92 6.74
C PHE A 29 2.10 -11.99 7.11
N ARG A 30 1.57 -10.90 7.64
CA ARG A 30 0.16 -10.78 8.04
C ARG A 30 -0.78 -10.73 6.83
N TYR A 31 -0.36 -10.10 5.73
CA TYR A 31 -1.12 -10.01 4.49
C TYR A 31 -0.40 -10.72 3.36
N ARG A 32 -1.11 -11.62 2.69
CA ARG A 32 -0.61 -12.43 1.56
C ARG A 32 -1.68 -12.51 0.49
N GLN A 33 -1.35 -12.08 -0.71
CA GLN A 33 -2.23 -12.18 -1.86
C GLN A 33 -1.42 -12.43 -3.12
N THR A 34 -2.02 -13.09 -4.09
CA THR A 34 -1.46 -13.28 -5.42
C THR A 34 -2.37 -12.66 -6.47
N TYR A 35 -1.79 -12.16 -7.56
CA TYR A 35 -2.54 -11.80 -8.76
C TYR A 35 -2.70 -13.04 -9.63
N SER A 36 -3.74 -13.81 -9.34
CA SER A 36 -4.05 -15.05 -10.05
C SER A 36 -5.54 -15.12 -10.33
N TYR A 37 -5.92 -15.65 -11.50
CA TYR A 37 -7.32 -15.97 -11.84
C TYR A 37 -7.93 -16.96 -10.84
N ASN A 38 -7.10 -17.72 -10.12
CA ASN A 38 -7.56 -18.66 -9.11
C ASN A 38 -7.95 -17.99 -7.78
N ASN A 39 -7.69 -16.69 -7.61
CA ASN A 39 -8.05 -15.99 -6.37
C ASN A 39 -9.56 -15.93 -6.10
N ASP A 40 -10.40 -16.17 -7.12
CA ASP A 40 -11.84 -16.28 -6.93
C ASP A 40 -12.27 -17.64 -6.37
N ASP A 41 -11.37 -18.66 -6.38
CA ASP A 41 -11.63 -19.97 -5.83
C ASP A 41 -11.37 -20.01 -4.31
N PRO A 42 -12.41 -20.26 -3.48
CA PRO A 42 -12.25 -20.33 -2.03
C PRO A 42 -11.29 -21.43 -1.57
N VAL A 43 -11.23 -22.57 -2.31
CA VAL A 43 -10.32 -23.68 -1.98
C VAL A 43 -8.88 -23.27 -2.25
N TYR A 44 -8.63 -22.57 -3.35
CA TYR A 44 -7.30 -22.03 -3.66
C TYR A 44 -6.83 -21.06 -2.57
N LYS A 45 -7.68 -20.09 -2.18
CA LYS A 45 -7.36 -19.15 -1.10
C LYS A 45 -7.05 -19.84 0.21
N LEU A 46 -7.89 -20.78 0.61
CA LEU A 46 -7.69 -21.57 1.83
C LEU A 46 -6.39 -22.38 1.78
N TRP A 47 -6.12 -23.04 0.65
CA TRP A 47 -4.93 -23.87 0.48
C TRP A 47 -3.65 -23.09 0.57
N PHE A 48 -3.61 -21.89 -0.03
CA PHE A 48 -2.45 -21.00 -0.02
C PHE A 48 -2.48 -19.97 1.12
N ARG A 49 -3.51 -20.01 1.97
CA ARG A 49 -3.69 -19.11 3.12
C ARG A 49 -3.61 -17.64 2.70
N LEU A 50 -4.36 -17.27 1.67
CA LEU A 50 -4.43 -15.92 1.13
C LEU A 50 -5.53 -15.13 1.84
N GLU A 51 -5.29 -13.85 2.05
CA GLU A 51 -6.24 -12.86 2.56
C GLU A 51 -6.89 -12.07 1.42
N GLU A 52 -8.01 -11.44 1.70
CA GLU A 52 -8.63 -10.48 0.79
C GLU A 52 -8.45 -9.03 1.29
N PRO A 53 -8.33 -8.05 0.38
CA PRO A 53 -8.18 -6.65 0.78
C PRO A 53 -9.28 -6.17 1.73
N LYS A 54 -10.53 -6.59 1.50
CA LYS A 54 -11.70 -6.22 2.32
C LYS A 54 -11.61 -6.65 3.78
N ASP A 55 -10.80 -7.68 4.08
CA ASP A 55 -10.65 -8.22 5.43
C ASP A 55 -9.67 -7.39 6.28
N MET A 56 -8.88 -6.54 5.64
CA MET A 56 -7.83 -5.77 6.30
C MET A 56 -7.91 -4.26 6.05
N PHE A 57 -8.35 -3.85 4.86
CA PHE A 57 -8.30 -2.45 4.44
C PHE A 57 -9.70 -1.84 4.38
N ILE A 58 -9.77 -0.55 4.66
CA ILE A 58 -10.96 0.25 4.33
C ILE A 58 -11.30 0.03 2.85
N GLU A 59 -12.59 -0.12 2.56
CA GLU A 59 -13.08 -0.39 1.22
C GLU A 59 -12.48 0.58 0.20
N ASN A 60 -12.02 0.04 -0.92
CA ASN A 60 -11.32 0.78 -1.98
C ASN A 60 -10.00 1.48 -1.58
N MET A 61 -9.46 1.23 -0.37
CA MET A 61 -8.23 1.85 0.13
C MET A 61 -7.11 0.83 0.32
N TRP A 62 -6.93 -0.08 -0.63
CA TRP A 62 -5.91 -1.12 -0.61
C TRP A 62 -4.61 -0.73 -1.31
N VAL A 63 -4.65 -0.29 -2.56
CA VAL A 63 -3.49 0.13 -3.37
C VAL A 63 -3.84 1.33 -4.24
N HIS A 64 -2.82 2.09 -4.69
CA HIS A 64 -2.97 3.23 -5.60
C HIS A 64 -4.00 4.26 -5.11
N THR A 65 -3.82 4.73 -3.88
CA THR A 65 -4.83 5.50 -3.16
C THR A 65 -4.61 7.01 -3.20
N PHE A 66 -3.47 7.49 -3.70
CA PHE A 66 -3.20 8.94 -3.73
C PHE A 66 -4.33 9.72 -4.38
N ASN A 67 -4.79 9.30 -5.56
CA ASN A 67 -5.90 10.01 -6.23
C ASN A 67 -7.28 9.74 -5.60
N ARG A 68 -7.41 8.73 -4.72
CA ARG A 68 -8.62 8.49 -3.94
C ARG A 68 -8.71 9.41 -2.72
N ILE A 69 -7.57 9.70 -2.10
CA ILE A 69 -7.47 10.57 -0.92
C ILE A 69 -7.47 12.05 -1.32
N LEU A 70 -6.66 12.43 -2.31
CA LEU A 70 -6.64 13.78 -2.88
C LEU A 70 -6.91 13.71 -4.39
N PRO A 71 -8.20 13.60 -4.79
CA PRO A 71 -8.58 13.53 -6.19
C PRO A 71 -8.14 14.77 -6.97
N SER A 72 -7.46 14.56 -8.11
CA SER A 72 -6.94 15.65 -8.93
C SER A 72 -8.02 16.46 -9.65
N ASP A 73 -9.16 15.88 -9.92
CA ASP A 73 -10.33 16.58 -10.46
C ASP A 73 -10.92 17.59 -9.46
N ARG A 74 -10.82 17.29 -8.16
CA ARG A 74 -11.28 18.16 -7.09
C ARG A 74 -10.25 19.21 -6.68
N PHE A 75 -8.99 18.81 -6.53
CA PHE A 75 -7.95 19.68 -5.95
C PHE A 75 -6.98 20.25 -6.99
N GLY A 76 -6.84 19.61 -8.15
CA GLY A 76 -5.76 19.94 -9.09
C GLY A 76 -5.83 21.32 -9.71
N LYS A 77 -7.04 21.88 -9.88
CA LYS A 77 -7.24 23.22 -10.44
C LYS A 77 -6.83 24.33 -9.46
N GLU A 78 -7.20 24.17 -8.19
CA GLU A 78 -6.94 25.17 -7.15
C GLU A 78 -5.59 24.97 -6.47
N HIS A 79 -5.11 23.75 -6.42
CA HIS A 79 -3.90 23.33 -5.74
C HIS A 79 -3.01 22.45 -6.63
N PRO A 80 -2.54 22.93 -7.79
CA PRO A 80 -1.64 22.16 -8.63
C PRO A 80 -0.35 21.77 -7.91
N GLU A 81 0.09 22.57 -6.92
CA GLU A 81 1.27 22.33 -6.10
C GLU A 81 1.17 21.09 -5.17
N TYR A 82 -0.01 20.46 -5.06
CA TYR A 82 -0.15 19.21 -4.34
C TYR A 82 0.43 18.03 -5.12
N TYR A 83 0.48 18.14 -6.42
CA TYR A 83 0.89 17.08 -7.34
C TYR A 83 2.33 17.23 -7.78
N SER A 84 2.87 16.14 -8.32
CA SER A 84 4.26 16.06 -8.74
C SER A 84 4.68 17.22 -9.64
N PHE A 85 5.84 17.77 -9.34
CA PHE A 85 6.55 18.70 -10.19
C PHE A 85 7.44 17.90 -11.15
N ILE A 86 7.18 18.00 -12.44
CA ILE A 86 7.86 17.23 -13.48
C ILE A 86 8.13 18.16 -14.68
N ASN A 87 9.39 18.20 -15.16
CA ASN A 87 9.78 19.01 -16.30
C ASN A 87 9.40 20.50 -16.16
N GLY A 88 9.56 21.06 -14.99
CA GLY A 88 9.38 22.50 -14.76
C GLY A 88 7.96 22.94 -14.36
N GLU A 89 7.01 22.02 -14.25
CA GLU A 89 5.62 22.34 -13.88
C GLU A 89 4.99 21.28 -12.97
N HIS A 90 3.99 21.69 -12.19
CA HIS A 90 3.12 20.77 -11.46
C HIS A 90 2.11 20.14 -12.41
N ARG A 91 1.94 18.81 -12.29
CA ARG A 91 1.10 18.03 -13.20
C ARG A 91 -0.01 17.29 -12.46
N PRO A 92 -1.10 17.99 -12.08
CA PRO A 92 -2.27 17.30 -11.55
C PRO A 92 -2.90 16.39 -12.60
N GLY A 93 -3.30 15.19 -12.20
CA GLY A 93 -3.91 14.19 -13.05
C GLY A 93 -4.24 12.93 -12.29
N HIS A 94 -5.07 12.07 -12.85
CA HIS A 94 -5.53 10.85 -12.19
C HIS A 94 -4.37 9.94 -11.71
N ASN A 95 -3.31 9.85 -12.50
CA ASN A 95 -2.12 9.05 -12.18
C ASN A 95 -0.97 9.88 -11.60
N SER A 96 -1.21 11.14 -11.27
CA SER A 96 -0.18 12.00 -10.68
C SER A 96 0.15 11.59 -9.27
N GLN A 97 1.44 11.66 -8.92
CA GLN A 97 1.87 11.46 -7.53
C GLN A 97 1.74 12.77 -6.76
N TRP A 98 1.92 12.69 -5.43
CA TRP A 98 1.93 13.87 -4.57
C TRP A 98 3.33 14.49 -4.46
N CYS A 99 3.38 15.79 -4.20
CA CYS A 99 4.58 16.46 -3.72
C CYS A 99 4.72 16.23 -2.22
N LEU A 100 5.37 15.14 -1.82
CA LEU A 100 5.41 14.65 -0.44
C LEU A 100 6.18 15.54 0.54
N THR A 101 7.00 16.48 0.04
CA THR A 101 7.68 17.48 0.87
C THR A 101 6.86 18.75 1.10
N ASN A 102 5.75 18.92 0.37
CA ASN A 102 4.87 20.08 0.53
C ASN A 102 4.00 19.93 1.80
N PRO A 103 4.11 20.82 2.80
CA PRO A 103 3.34 20.72 4.04
C PRO A 103 1.82 20.84 3.80
N LYS A 104 1.38 21.58 2.79
CA LYS A 104 -0.03 21.71 2.46
C LYS A 104 -0.63 20.38 1.99
N VAL A 105 0.16 19.52 1.33
CA VAL A 105 -0.27 18.16 0.94
C VAL A 105 -0.50 17.32 2.19
N PHE A 106 0.40 17.41 3.16
CA PHE A 106 0.24 16.73 4.44
C PHE A 106 -1.04 17.14 5.14
N ASP A 107 -1.28 18.44 5.30
CA ASP A 107 -2.49 18.97 5.95
C ASP A 107 -3.78 18.57 5.21
N ALA A 108 -3.75 18.58 3.88
CA ALA A 108 -4.87 18.14 3.06
C ALA A 108 -5.13 16.63 3.23
N ALA A 109 -4.07 15.81 3.20
CA ALA A 109 -4.17 14.37 3.42
C ALA A 109 -4.73 14.05 4.82
N VAL A 110 -4.25 14.72 5.86
CA VAL A 110 -4.78 14.57 7.23
C VAL A 110 -6.28 14.84 7.30
N ARG A 111 -6.76 15.92 6.69
CA ARG A 111 -8.20 16.24 6.66
C ARG A 111 -9.04 15.17 5.95
N GLN A 112 -8.55 14.66 4.82
CA GLN A 112 -9.27 13.60 4.09
C GLN A 112 -9.26 12.28 4.87
N LEU A 113 -8.10 11.88 5.42
CA LEU A 113 -7.96 10.67 6.22
C LEU A 113 -8.82 10.71 7.48
N ASP A 114 -8.89 11.83 8.18
CA ASP A 114 -9.78 12.01 9.34
C ASP A 114 -11.26 11.78 8.96
N SER A 115 -11.68 12.30 7.80
CA SER A 115 -13.02 12.07 7.28
C SER A 115 -13.28 10.60 6.92
N ILE A 116 -12.29 9.94 6.28
CA ILE A 116 -12.37 8.53 5.90
C ILE A 116 -12.46 7.65 7.16
N PHE A 117 -11.61 7.87 8.16
CA PHE A 117 -11.64 7.10 9.41
C PHE A 117 -12.92 7.30 10.21
N LYS A 118 -13.52 8.50 10.19
CA LYS A 118 -14.82 8.74 10.80
C LYS A 118 -15.95 7.99 10.09
N ALA A 119 -15.86 7.83 8.78
CA ALA A 119 -16.82 7.05 8.01
C ALA A 119 -16.66 5.52 8.20
N HIS A 120 -15.48 5.06 8.63
CA HIS A 120 -15.14 3.65 8.81
C HIS A 120 -14.51 3.40 10.20
N PRO A 121 -15.27 3.59 11.30
CA PRO A 121 -14.72 3.56 12.66
C PRO A 121 -14.15 2.20 13.06
N ASP A 122 -14.70 1.11 12.54
CA ASP A 122 -14.29 -0.25 12.85
C ASP A 122 -13.02 -0.71 12.11
N MET A 123 -12.62 0.02 11.07
CA MET A 123 -11.44 -0.30 10.27
C MET A 123 -10.23 0.49 10.75
N LYS A 124 -9.10 -0.20 10.87
CA LYS A 124 -7.85 0.41 11.35
C LYS A 124 -6.83 0.66 10.27
N MET A 125 -6.84 -0.15 9.19
CA MET A 125 -5.80 -0.10 8.15
C MET A 125 -6.29 0.63 6.90
N ILE A 126 -5.44 1.51 6.39
CA ILE A 126 -5.60 2.18 5.12
C ILE A 126 -4.28 2.18 4.35
N SER A 127 -4.35 1.99 3.04
CA SER A 127 -3.19 2.26 2.20
C SER A 127 -3.11 3.75 1.88
N VAL A 128 -1.92 4.32 2.02
CA VAL A 128 -1.55 5.64 1.50
C VAL A 128 -0.38 5.39 0.56
N SER A 129 -0.71 5.12 -0.69
CA SER A 129 0.25 4.62 -1.67
C SER A 129 0.15 5.35 -3.01
N GLN A 130 1.29 5.38 -3.68
CA GLN A 130 1.44 6.01 -4.98
C GLN A 130 0.47 5.43 -6.01
N ASN A 131 0.02 6.26 -6.92
CA ASN A 131 -0.74 5.84 -8.10
C ASN A 131 0.14 5.00 -9.04
N ASP A 132 -0.48 4.19 -9.88
CA ASP A 132 0.24 3.40 -10.86
C ASP A 132 0.90 4.31 -11.92
N GLY A 133 2.20 4.15 -12.11
CA GLY A 133 2.96 4.91 -13.09
C GLY A 133 4.46 4.94 -12.82
N ASN A 134 5.22 4.84 -13.90
CA ASN A 134 6.67 4.98 -13.90
C ASN A 134 7.09 6.46 -14.02
N ASN A 135 8.18 6.83 -13.35
CA ASN A 135 8.81 8.17 -13.45
C ASN A 135 7.83 9.33 -13.22
N THR A 136 6.84 9.14 -12.36
CA THR A 136 5.80 10.13 -12.06
C THR A 136 5.98 10.77 -10.68
N ASN A 137 7.02 10.40 -9.93
CA ASN A 137 7.36 11.00 -8.64
C ASN A 137 7.77 12.48 -8.79
N CYS A 138 7.56 13.24 -7.74
CA CYS A 138 7.87 14.66 -7.72
C CYS A 138 9.38 14.92 -7.81
N SER A 139 9.79 15.77 -8.72
CA SER A 139 11.18 16.17 -8.94
C SER A 139 11.46 17.64 -8.55
N CYS A 140 10.61 18.23 -7.69
CA CYS A 140 10.92 19.56 -7.15
C CYS A 140 12.20 19.53 -6.29
N PRO A 141 12.88 20.68 -6.09
CA PRO A 141 14.15 20.70 -5.36
C PRO A 141 14.10 20.02 -4.00
N ALA A 142 13.06 20.27 -3.20
CA ALA A 142 12.91 19.69 -1.88
C ALA A 142 12.71 18.16 -1.92
N CYS A 143 11.93 17.63 -2.89
CA CYS A 143 11.78 16.18 -3.05
C CYS A 143 13.11 15.54 -3.49
N LYS A 144 13.82 16.15 -4.43
CA LYS A 144 15.12 15.64 -4.88
C LYS A 144 16.15 15.59 -3.76
N GLU A 145 16.23 16.63 -2.94
CA GLU A 145 17.15 16.66 -1.79
C GLU A 145 16.91 15.47 -0.85
N VAL A 146 15.66 15.18 -0.55
CA VAL A 146 15.33 14.02 0.30
C VAL A 146 15.62 12.71 -0.42
N ASP A 147 15.29 12.58 -1.70
CA ASP A 147 15.55 11.37 -2.49
C ASP A 147 17.07 11.08 -2.58
N GLU A 148 17.90 12.11 -2.78
CA GLU A 148 19.36 12.01 -2.79
C GLU A 148 19.91 11.59 -1.43
N TYR A 149 19.45 12.22 -0.36
CA TYR A 149 19.83 11.88 1.00
C TYR A 149 19.50 10.43 1.34
N GLU A 150 18.28 10.01 1.05
CA GLU A 150 17.81 8.64 1.33
C GLU A 150 18.28 7.61 0.30
N GLY A 151 18.79 8.06 -0.85
CA GLY A 151 19.21 7.20 -1.96
C GLY A 151 18.06 6.51 -2.71
N SER A 152 16.83 6.87 -2.40
CA SER A 152 15.62 6.36 -3.05
C SER A 152 14.43 7.27 -2.78
N PRO A 153 13.49 7.44 -3.74
CA PRO A 153 12.23 8.15 -3.53
C PRO A 153 11.33 7.52 -2.46
N SER A 154 11.56 6.26 -2.10
CA SER A 154 10.89 5.62 -0.97
C SER A 154 11.11 6.36 0.35
N GLY A 155 12.23 7.08 0.49
CA GLY A 155 12.53 7.90 1.65
C GLY A 155 11.51 9.01 1.87
N ASN A 156 11.14 9.74 0.83
CA ASN A 156 10.05 10.73 0.89
C ASN A 156 8.74 10.10 1.33
N LEU A 157 8.41 8.93 0.76
CA LEU A 157 7.16 8.22 1.06
C LEU A 157 7.12 7.77 2.53
N ILE A 158 8.17 7.12 3.02
CA ILE A 158 8.22 6.65 4.42
C ILE A 158 8.21 7.82 5.41
N ARG A 159 8.92 8.91 5.13
CA ARG A 159 8.89 10.13 5.97
C ARG A 159 7.48 10.71 6.06
N PHE A 160 6.76 10.75 4.94
CA PHE A 160 5.39 11.24 4.89
C PHE A 160 4.44 10.32 5.68
N LEU A 161 4.55 9.00 5.49
CA LEU A 161 3.74 8.04 6.22
C LEU A 161 4.03 8.03 7.72
N ASN A 162 5.28 8.16 8.13
CA ASN A 162 5.63 8.25 9.55
C ASN A 162 4.92 9.45 10.22
N LYS A 163 4.88 10.61 9.57
CA LYS A 163 4.13 11.76 10.07
C LYS A 163 2.62 11.50 10.17
N LEU A 164 2.04 10.76 9.21
CA LEU A 164 0.64 10.33 9.31
C LEU A 164 0.44 9.35 10.45
N ALA A 165 1.34 8.40 10.62
CA ALA A 165 1.31 7.39 11.67
C ALA A 165 1.42 8.02 13.09
N GLU A 166 2.23 9.05 13.24
CA GLU A 166 2.29 9.86 14.47
C GLU A 166 0.99 10.63 14.72
N ARG A 167 0.37 11.14 13.66
CA ARG A 167 -0.89 11.91 13.75
C ARG A 167 -2.10 11.02 14.09
N PHE A 168 -2.05 9.74 13.69
CA PHE A 168 -3.11 8.75 13.89
C PHE A 168 -2.53 7.48 14.54
N PRO A 169 -2.14 7.53 15.82
CA PRO A 169 -1.38 6.45 16.45
C PRO A 169 -2.18 5.15 16.66
N ASP A 170 -3.51 5.22 16.63
CA ASP A 170 -4.43 4.08 16.70
C ASP A 170 -4.77 3.47 15.34
N LYS A 171 -4.23 4.02 14.25
CA LYS A 171 -4.43 3.55 12.88
C LYS A 171 -3.17 2.91 12.31
N GLU A 172 -3.39 2.05 11.32
CA GLU A 172 -2.31 1.41 10.58
C GLU A 172 -2.30 1.92 9.14
N PHE A 173 -1.11 2.23 8.67
CA PHE A 173 -0.88 2.69 7.31
C PHE A 173 -0.15 1.60 6.53
N SER A 174 -0.56 1.39 5.28
CA SER A 174 0.17 0.57 4.32
C SER A 174 0.64 1.42 3.15
N THR A 175 1.74 1.04 2.56
CA THR A 175 2.21 1.60 1.30
C THR A 175 2.93 0.55 0.47
N LEU A 176 3.34 0.91 -0.75
CA LEU A 176 3.90 -0.02 -1.71
C LEU A 176 5.41 0.19 -1.86
N ALA A 177 6.19 -0.89 -1.76
CA ALA A 177 7.50 -0.98 -2.39
C ALA A 177 7.28 -1.42 -3.85
N TYR A 178 7.15 -0.44 -4.76
CA TYR A 178 6.70 -0.65 -6.13
C TYR A 178 7.32 0.37 -7.08
N LEU A 179 7.82 -0.09 -8.21
CA LEU A 179 8.44 0.75 -9.23
C LEU A 179 9.51 1.69 -8.61
N TYR A 180 9.32 3.00 -8.67
CA TYR A 180 10.30 3.97 -8.19
C TYR A 180 10.53 3.96 -6.66
N THR A 181 9.67 3.33 -5.87
CA THR A 181 9.82 3.15 -4.43
C THR A 181 10.25 1.74 -4.02
N MET A 182 10.65 0.89 -4.96
CA MET A 182 11.03 -0.51 -4.70
C MET A 182 12.28 -0.61 -3.82
N ASN A 183 13.27 0.27 -4.05
CA ASN A 183 14.49 0.29 -3.26
C ASN A 183 14.24 0.93 -1.89
N PRO A 184 14.72 0.30 -0.79
CA PRO A 184 14.56 0.86 0.54
C PRO A 184 15.37 2.15 0.72
N PRO A 185 14.93 3.07 1.60
CA PRO A 185 15.70 4.26 1.94
C PRO A 185 16.89 3.91 2.83
N LYS A 186 17.93 4.76 2.82
CA LYS A 186 19.17 4.54 3.60
C LYS A 186 19.00 4.84 5.08
N HIS A 187 18.26 5.86 5.42
CA HIS A 187 18.26 6.44 6.77
C HIS A 187 16.93 6.29 7.48
N VAL A 188 15.81 6.66 6.84
CA VAL A 188 14.50 6.59 7.47
C VAL A 188 14.01 5.13 7.55
N LYS A 189 13.37 4.77 8.67
CA LYS A 189 12.70 3.50 8.85
C LYS A 189 11.20 3.73 9.09
N PRO A 190 10.34 2.81 8.64
CA PRO A 190 8.92 2.89 8.94
C PRO A 190 8.67 2.74 10.45
N LEU A 191 7.69 3.49 10.96
CA LEU A 191 7.18 3.30 12.33
C LEU A 191 6.43 1.96 12.45
N PRO A 192 6.21 1.45 13.68
CA PRO A 192 5.57 0.15 13.89
C PRO A 192 4.17 0.00 13.29
N ASN A 193 3.45 1.10 13.10
CA ASN A 193 2.13 1.15 12.48
C ASN A 193 2.17 1.53 10.98
N VAL A 194 3.36 1.49 10.37
CA VAL A 194 3.56 1.68 8.92
C VAL A 194 4.01 0.36 8.30
N ASN A 195 3.18 -0.21 7.45
CA ASN A 195 3.40 -1.50 6.79
C ASN A 195 3.82 -1.30 5.34
N ILE A 196 4.86 -2.00 4.91
CA ILE A 196 5.34 -1.96 3.54
C ILE A 196 4.88 -3.22 2.82
N MET A 197 4.07 -3.05 1.77
CA MET A 197 3.69 -4.14 0.88
C MET A 197 4.73 -4.24 -0.23
N LEU A 198 5.49 -5.31 -0.23
CA LEU A 198 6.41 -5.62 -1.32
C LEU A 198 5.61 -6.14 -2.51
N CYS A 199 5.74 -5.45 -3.64
CA CYS A 199 5.13 -5.86 -4.90
C CYS A 199 6.20 -6.56 -5.75
N ASP A 200 6.07 -7.87 -5.90
CA ASP A 200 6.89 -8.69 -6.79
C ASP A 200 6.14 -8.88 -8.12
N ILE A 201 6.64 -8.22 -9.18
CA ILE A 201 6.01 -8.17 -10.50
C ILE A 201 7.04 -8.57 -11.55
#